data_37e782e3e29647883a135ba274eb6759
#
_entry.id   37e782e3e29647883a135ba274eb6759
#
_cell.length_a   1.000
_cell.length_b   1.000
_cell.length_c   1.000
_cell.angle_alpha   90.00
_cell.angle_beta   90.00
_cell.angle_gamma   90.00
#
_symmetry.space_group_name_H-M   'P 1'
#
loop_
_entity.id
_entity.type
_entity.pdbx_description
1 polymer ?
#
loop_
_entity_poly.entity_id
_entity_poly.type
_entity_poly.pdbx_seq_one_letter_code
_entity_poly.pdbx_strand_id
1 'polypeptide(L)'
;MDILNLAQEIIHGKRLTREDDLSFFLTCDLEPLCQGADEIRKACVGDKVDLCSIINGRSGRCPEDCKYCAQSTHYHTECDVYDFLPKEAILEACKMNESEGVDRFSIVT
;
A
#
# COMPACT_ATOMS: atom_id res chain seq x y z
N MET A 1 -21.35 16.20 -12.09
CA MET A 1 -19.95 16.47 -11.73
C MET A 1 -19.06 16.02 -12.87
N ASP A 2 -18.24 16.90 -13.38
CA ASP A 2 -17.22 16.54 -14.38
C ASP A 2 -15.94 16.11 -13.68
N ILE A 3 -15.67 14.83 -13.73
CA ILE A 3 -14.53 14.18 -13.05
C ILE A 3 -13.19 14.70 -13.60
N LEU A 4 -13.08 14.90 -14.92
CA LEU A 4 -11.83 15.38 -15.51
C LEU A 4 -11.56 16.83 -15.16
N ASN A 5 -12.60 17.66 -15.11
CA ASN A 5 -12.48 19.03 -14.62
C ASN A 5 -12.07 19.07 -13.15
N LEU A 6 -12.68 18.21 -12.32
CA LEU A 6 -12.29 18.09 -10.91
C LEU A 6 -10.82 17.68 -10.76
N ALA A 7 -10.34 16.76 -11.60
CA ALA A 7 -8.92 16.37 -11.60
C ALA A 7 -8.01 17.58 -11.86
N GLN A 8 -8.34 18.43 -12.84
CA GLN A 8 -7.58 19.65 -13.12
C GLN A 8 -7.62 20.63 -11.96
N GLU A 9 -8.77 20.81 -11.32
CA GLU A 9 -8.88 21.67 -10.12
C GLU A 9 -7.97 21.16 -8.98
N ILE A 10 -7.91 19.83 -8.78
CA ILE A 10 -7.05 19.21 -7.77
C ILE A 10 -5.57 19.43 -8.10
N ILE A 11 -5.18 19.25 -9.36
CA ILE A 11 -3.81 19.52 -9.82
C ILE A 11 -3.42 20.98 -9.52
N HIS A 12 -4.35 21.92 -9.66
CA HIS A 12 -4.14 23.33 -9.37
C HIS A 12 -4.32 23.72 -7.89
N GLY A 13 -4.43 22.73 -6.99
CA GLY A 13 -4.38 22.97 -5.56
C GLY A 13 -5.68 22.81 -4.78
N LYS A 14 -6.79 22.50 -5.43
CA LYS A 14 -8.04 22.17 -4.73
C LYS A 14 -7.83 20.94 -3.85
N ARG A 15 -8.41 20.98 -2.67
CA ARG A 15 -8.44 19.82 -1.75
C ARG A 15 -9.88 19.47 -1.43
N LEU A 16 -10.20 18.18 -1.57
CA LEU A 16 -11.48 17.65 -1.11
C LEU A 16 -11.40 17.41 0.39
N THR A 17 -12.49 17.71 1.08
CA THR A 17 -12.61 17.58 2.53
C THR A 17 -13.74 16.63 2.88
N ARG A 18 -13.91 16.35 4.18
CA ARG A 18 -15.00 15.49 4.65
C ARG A 18 -16.36 16.20 4.63
N GLU A 19 -16.38 17.51 4.48
CA GLU A 19 -17.57 18.31 4.35
C GLU A 19 -18.11 18.35 2.90
N ASP A 20 -17.30 17.96 1.93
CA ASP A 20 -17.72 17.86 0.54
C ASP A 20 -18.61 16.63 0.33
N ASP A 21 -19.61 16.75 -0.55
CA ASP A 21 -20.38 15.58 -0.98
C ASP A 21 -19.53 14.74 -1.95
N LEU A 22 -19.03 13.63 -1.46
CA LEU A 22 -18.19 12.69 -2.22
C LEU A 22 -18.99 11.51 -2.79
N SER A 23 -20.30 11.49 -2.64
CA SER A 23 -21.16 10.38 -3.05
C SER A 23 -21.10 10.08 -4.56
N PHE A 24 -20.79 11.10 -5.38
CA PHE A 24 -20.66 10.94 -6.82
C PHE A 24 -19.55 9.97 -7.23
N PHE A 25 -18.52 9.78 -6.42
CA PHE A 25 -17.46 8.80 -6.69
C PHE A 25 -17.98 7.35 -6.69
N LEU A 26 -19.09 7.08 -6.01
CA LEU A 26 -19.71 5.77 -5.95
C LEU A 26 -20.59 5.45 -7.17
N THR A 27 -20.97 6.48 -7.93
CA THR A 27 -21.94 6.38 -9.02
C THR A 27 -21.43 6.87 -10.37
N CYS A 28 -20.24 7.51 -10.41
CA CYS A 28 -19.66 8.01 -11.65
C CYS A 28 -19.10 6.86 -12.50
N ASP A 29 -18.93 7.13 -13.79
CA ASP A 29 -18.29 6.19 -14.70
C ASP A 29 -16.83 5.93 -14.30
N LEU A 30 -16.44 4.66 -14.35
CA LEU A 30 -15.13 4.22 -13.92
C LEU A 30 -14.00 4.75 -14.81
N GLU A 31 -14.23 4.80 -16.13
CA GLU A 31 -13.19 5.20 -17.08
C GLU A 31 -12.71 6.66 -16.88
N PRO A 32 -13.57 7.68 -16.83
CA PRO A 32 -13.13 9.03 -16.53
C PRO A 32 -12.60 9.18 -15.10
N LEU A 33 -13.08 8.38 -14.13
CA LEU A 33 -12.53 8.38 -12.78
C LEU A 33 -11.08 7.90 -12.76
N CYS A 34 -10.78 6.79 -13.44
CA CYS A 34 -9.42 6.27 -13.58
C CYS A 34 -8.52 7.25 -14.33
N GLN A 35 -9.01 7.83 -15.41
CA GLN A 35 -8.26 8.83 -16.19
C GLN A 35 -7.91 10.05 -15.32
N GLY A 36 -8.89 10.61 -14.61
CA GLY A 36 -8.67 11.76 -13.73
C GLY A 36 -7.67 11.47 -12.60
N ALA A 37 -7.75 10.28 -11.99
CA ALA A 37 -6.82 9.84 -10.98
C ALA A 37 -5.39 9.72 -11.54
N ASP A 38 -5.24 9.18 -12.75
CA ASP A 38 -3.95 9.05 -13.43
C ASP A 38 -3.33 10.40 -13.79
N GLU A 39 -4.15 11.34 -14.25
CA GLU A 39 -3.70 12.72 -14.52
C GLU A 39 -3.17 13.40 -13.25
N ILE A 40 -3.88 13.26 -12.12
CA ILE A 40 -3.42 13.77 -10.82
C ILE A 40 -2.10 13.12 -10.42
N ARG A 41 -2.02 11.80 -10.48
CA ARG A 41 -0.79 11.06 -10.16
C ARG A 41 0.38 11.55 -11.01
N LYS A 42 0.17 11.65 -12.31
CA LYS A 42 1.21 12.06 -13.26
C LYS A 42 1.72 13.47 -12.99
N ALA A 43 0.81 14.40 -12.72
CA ALA A 43 1.15 15.79 -12.44
C ALA A 43 1.83 15.98 -11.07
N CYS A 44 1.40 15.22 -10.04
CA CYS A 44 1.85 15.42 -8.68
C CYS A 44 3.04 14.54 -8.27
N VAL A 45 3.18 13.36 -8.86
CA VAL A 45 4.17 12.34 -8.45
C VAL A 45 5.06 11.88 -9.62
N GLY A 46 4.63 12.10 -10.85
CA GLY A 46 5.33 11.63 -12.05
C GLY A 46 5.12 10.14 -12.33
N ASP A 47 5.97 9.57 -13.17
CA ASP A 47 5.84 8.20 -13.66
C ASP A 47 6.74 7.19 -12.93
N LYS A 48 7.49 7.63 -11.94
CA LYS A 48 8.35 6.75 -11.15
C LYS A 48 7.50 5.81 -10.29
N VAL A 49 7.79 4.52 -10.37
CA VAL A 49 7.20 3.51 -9.49
C VAL A 49 8.18 3.17 -8.36
N ASP A 50 7.70 3.27 -7.14
CA ASP A 50 8.45 2.91 -5.94
C ASP A 50 8.15 1.44 -5.62
N LEU A 51 9.15 0.57 -5.75
CA LEU A 51 9.02 -0.86 -5.45
C LEU A 51 9.36 -1.11 -3.98
N CYS A 52 8.44 -1.75 -3.29
CA CYS A 52 8.57 -2.06 -1.88
C CYS A 52 8.35 -3.56 -1.65
N SER A 53 9.20 -4.18 -0.87
CA SER A 53 9.09 -5.58 -0.50
C SER A 53 9.31 -5.76 0.99
N ILE A 54 8.80 -6.85 1.52
CA ILE A 54 8.97 -7.21 2.93
C ILE A 54 9.37 -8.68 3.06
N ILE A 55 10.03 -9.01 4.17
CA ILE A 55 10.18 -10.37 4.64
C ILE A 55 9.52 -10.49 6.01
N ASN A 56 8.73 -11.54 6.22
CA ASN A 56 8.16 -11.85 7.52
C ASN A 56 9.21 -12.60 8.34
N GLY A 57 9.97 -11.87 9.15
CA GLY A 57 11.10 -12.40 9.89
C GLY A 57 10.72 -13.39 10.98
N ARG A 58 9.49 -13.31 11.47
CA ARG A 58 8.89 -14.24 12.42
C ARG A 58 7.40 -14.31 12.14
N SER A 59 6.82 -15.48 12.13
CA SER A 59 5.40 -15.65 11.83
C SER A 59 4.62 -16.26 12.99
N GLY A 60 3.47 -15.67 13.28
CA GLY A 60 2.56 -16.11 14.32
C GLY A 60 3.04 -15.81 15.73
N ARG A 61 2.27 -16.27 16.72
CA ARG A 61 2.55 -16.15 18.16
C ARG A 61 2.81 -14.71 18.65
N CYS A 62 2.24 -13.71 17.97
CA CYS A 62 2.36 -12.34 18.40
C CYS A 62 1.43 -12.09 19.60
N PRO A 63 1.91 -11.58 20.74
CA PRO A 63 1.08 -11.35 21.93
C PRO A 63 0.19 -10.12 21.82
N GLU A 64 0.38 -9.28 20.80
CA GLU A 64 -0.40 -8.07 20.61
C GLU A 64 -1.79 -8.38 20.06
N ASP A 65 -2.76 -7.53 20.42
CA ASP A 65 -4.17 -7.68 20.06
C ASP A 65 -4.61 -6.73 18.94
N CYS A 66 -3.86 -6.68 17.86
CA CYS A 66 -4.25 -5.92 16.68
C CYS A 66 -5.42 -6.61 15.99
N LYS A 67 -6.56 -5.93 15.93
CA LYS A 67 -7.85 -6.52 15.53
C LYS A 67 -7.90 -7.13 14.12
N TYR A 68 -7.01 -6.71 13.24
CA TYR A 68 -6.93 -7.18 11.85
C TYR A 68 -5.76 -8.13 11.57
N CYS A 69 -4.92 -8.41 12.57
CA CYS A 69 -3.67 -9.12 12.33
C CYS A 69 -3.83 -10.63 12.49
N ALA A 70 -3.57 -11.37 11.42
CA ALA A 70 -3.62 -12.83 11.40
C ALA A 70 -2.53 -13.50 12.29
N GLN A 71 -1.48 -12.77 12.65
CA GLN A 71 -0.37 -13.30 13.46
C GLN A 71 -0.62 -13.19 14.98
N SER A 72 -1.67 -12.49 15.41
CA SER A 72 -2.01 -12.33 16.82
C SER A 72 -2.43 -13.68 17.44
N THR A 73 -1.94 -13.95 18.65
CA THR A 73 -2.36 -15.12 19.45
C THR A 73 -3.79 -15.03 19.93
N HIS A 74 -4.40 -13.84 19.89
CA HIS A 74 -5.78 -13.61 20.29
C HIS A 74 -6.81 -14.10 19.27
N TYR A 75 -6.40 -14.45 18.06
CA TYR A 75 -7.29 -14.89 16.98
C TYR A 75 -6.83 -16.23 16.43
N HIS A 76 -7.81 -17.01 15.99
CA HIS A 76 -7.59 -18.30 15.33
C HIS A 76 -7.59 -18.13 13.83
N THR A 77 -6.40 -18.04 13.25
CA THR A 77 -6.20 -17.91 11.81
C THR A 77 -5.27 -19.02 11.31
N GLU A 78 -5.52 -19.48 10.10
CA GLU A 78 -4.61 -20.41 9.44
C GLU A 78 -3.44 -19.61 8.85
N CYS A 79 -2.30 -19.67 9.48
CA CYS A 79 -1.06 -19.10 8.98
C CYS A 79 0.12 -19.99 9.35
N ASP A 80 1.15 -19.96 8.52
CA ASP A 80 2.42 -20.63 8.86
C ASP A 80 3.03 -19.97 10.09
N VAL A 81 3.45 -20.78 11.03
CA VAL A 81 4.06 -20.32 12.30
C VAL A 81 5.51 -20.76 12.33
N TYR A 82 6.42 -19.81 12.49
CA TYR A 82 7.85 -20.09 12.62
C TYR A 82 8.53 -19.03 13.50
N ASP A 83 9.62 -19.41 14.13
CA ASP A 83 10.48 -18.52 14.89
C ASP A 83 11.25 -17.58 13.97
N PHE A 84 12.04 -16.66 14.53
CA PHE A 84 12.87 -15.77 13.74
C PHE A 84 13.70 -16.53 12.71
N LEU A 85 13.64 -16.06 11.49
CA LEU A 85 14.48 -16.57 10.41
C LEU A 85 15.96 -16.35 10.75
N PRO A 86 16.87 -17.23 10.30
CA PRO A 86 18.30 -16.99 10.42
C PRO A 86 18.72 -15.69 9.74
N LYS A 87 19.69 -15.00 10.32
CA LYS A 87 20.26 -13.77 9.76
C LYS A 87 20.63 -13.92 8.29
N GLU A 88 21.23 -15.05 7.94
CA GLU A 88 21.69 -15.37 6.59
C GLU A 88 20.54 -15.39 5.58
N ALA A 89 19.38 -15.95 5.97
CA ALA A 89 18.20 -16.01 5.12
C ALA A 89 17.63 -14.60 4.86
N ILE A 90 17.61 -13.75 5.87
CA ILE A 90 17.14 -12.36 5.75
C ILE A 90 18.09 -11.56 4.85
N LEU A 91 19.40 -11.70 5.03
CA LEU A 91 20.40 -11.02 4.21
C LEU A 91 20.37 -11.48 2.75
N GLU A 92 20.17 -12.78 2.51
CA GLU A 92 20.02 -13.31 1.15
C GLU A 92 18.78 -12.75 0.45
N ALA A 93 17.65 -12.71 1.14
CA ALA A 93 16.42 -12.10 0.62
C ALA A 93 16.61 -10.61 0.32
N CYS A 94 17.29 -9.88 1.18
CA CYS A 94 17.61 -8.47 0.97
C CYS A 94 18.46 -8.26 -0.29
N LYS A 95 19.51 -9.03 -0.46
CA LYS A 95 20.40 -8.98 -1.64
C LYS A 95 19.66 -9.33 -2.93
N MET A 96 18.78 -10.31 -2.90
CA MET A 96 17.96 -10.68 -4.04
C MET A 96 17.03 -9.54 -4.43
N ASN A 97 16.35 -8.91 -3.46
CA ASN A 97 15.48 -7.76 -3.72
C ASN A 97 16.28 -6.56 -4.28
N GLU A 98 17.47 -6.30 -3.76
CA GLU A 98 18.35 -5.26 -4.28
C GLU A 98 18.72 -5.53 -5.75
N SER A 99 19.07 -6.77 -6.09
CA SER A 99 19.44 -7.15 -7.45
C SER A 99 18.27 -7.04 -8.44
N GLU A 100 17.04 -7.15 -7.97
CA GLU A 100 15.80 -7.00 -8.75
C GLU A 100 15.33 -5.53 -8.86
N GLY A 101 16.03 -4.60 -8.25
CA GLY A 101 15.73 -3.17 -8.32
C GLY A 101 14.66 -2.71 -7.35
N VAL A 102 14.44 -3.42 -6.25
CA VAL A 102 13.51 -3.00 -5.18
C VAL A 102 14.10 -1.82 -4.42
N ASP A 103 13.31 -0.75 -4.28
CA ASP A 103 13.74 0.49 -3.64
C ASP A 103 13.75 0.40 -2.12
N ARG A 104 12.82 -0.38 -1.55
CA ARG A 104 12.69 -0.55 -0.10
C ARG A 104 12.43 -1.99 0.27
N PHE A 105 13.16 -2.46 1.25
CA PHE A 105 12.99 -3.80 1.83
C PHE A 105 12.88 -3.68 3.34
N SER A 106 11.84 -4.26 3.92
CA SER A 106 11.58 -4.18 5.36
C SER A 106 11.46 -5.58 5.97
N ILE A 107 11.92 -5.68 7.21
CA ILE A 107 11.74 -6.88 8.02
C ILE A 107 10.55 -6.63 8.94
N VAL A 108 9.54 -7.49 8.87
CA VAL A 108 8.34 -7.41 9.70
C VAL A 108 8.19 -8.67 10.55
N THR A 109 7.45 -8.53 11.64
CA THR A 109 7.13 -9.64 12.54
C THR A 109 5.66 -9.64 12.93
#